data_03b157697cfcc5f3a2a1e5dc63cbd84c
#
_entry.id   03b157697cfcc5f3a2a1e5dc63cbd84c
#
_cell.length_a   1.000
_cell.length_b   1.000
_cell.length_c   1.000
_cell.angle_alpha   90.00
_cell.angle_beta   90.00
_cell.angle_gamma   90.00
#
_symmetry.space_group_name_H-M   'P 1'
#
loop_
_entity.id
_entity.type
_entity.pdbx_description
1 polymer ?
#
loop_
_entity_poly.entity_id
_entity_poly.type
_entity_poly.pdbx_seq_one_letter_code
_entity_poly.pdbx_strand_id
1 'polypeptide(L)'
;MFEDVIPVAAYRFTVNGVSLLNYLAEDGIKWTRFDVEAPDTGRTLDGVMHRGRVASKVRLDISCRPLKSSEAMAVLGAIKPEFVTVRYIDPQDGSVTRTMYSKNIPTICATVNPDGTAVWKGLTFPLIER
;
A
#
# COMPACT_ATOMS: atom_id res chain seq x y z
N MET A 1 -15.10 -17.71 -23.19
CA MET A 1 -14.74 -16.34 -23.55
C MET A 1 -14.32 -15.58 -22.31
N PHE A 2 -14.02 -14.34 -22.44
CA PHE A 2 -13.38 -13.58 -21.37
C PHE A 2 -14.27 -12.63 -20.63
N GLU A 3 -15.57 -12.79 -20.74
CA GLU A 3 -16.51 -11.92 -20.05
C GLU A 3 -16.25 -11.89 -18.55
N ASP A 4 -15.81 -13.02 -18.02
CA ASP A 4 -15.54 -13.14 -16.60
C ASP A 4 -14.15 -12.61 -16.22
N VAL A 5 -13.32 -12.28 -17.22
CA VAL A 5 -12.01 -11.71 -16.96
C VAL A 5 -12.17 -10.21 -16.74
N ILE A 6 -11.84 -9.77 -15.55
CA ILE A 6 -11.87 -8.35 -15.22
C ILE A 6 -10.68 -7.69 -15.91
N PRO A 7 -10.91 -6.68 -16.77
CA PRO A 7 -9.81 -5.95 -17.38
C PRO A 7 -8.90 -5.35 -16.32
N VAL A 8 -7.62 -5.26 -16.61
CA VAL A 8 -6.65 -4.67 -15.67
C VAL A 8 -7.10 -3.29 -15.20
N ALA A 9 -7.68 -2.51 -16.10
CA ALA A 9 -8.18 -1.17 -15.75
C ALA A 9 -9.36 -1.20 -14.76
N ALA A 10 -10.05 -2.33 -14.61
CA ALA A 10 -11.13 -2.47 -13.65
C ALA A 10 -10.65 -2.95 -12.29
N TYR A 11 -9.45 -3.52 -12.22
CA TYR A 11 -8.83 -3.77 -10.94
C TYR A 11 -8.47 -2.44 -10.30
N ARG A 12 -8.82 -2.31 -9.04
CA ARG A 12 -8.66 -1.03 -8.40
C ARG A 12 -7.53 -1.08 -7.39
N PHE A 13 -6.55 -0.29 -7.66
CA PHE A 13 -5.64 0.15 -6.63
C PHE A 13 -5.53 1.65 -6.79
N THR A 14 -6.35 2.36 -6.05
CA THR A 14 -6.39 3.82 -6.11
C THR A 14 -6.09 4.39 -4.74
N VAL A 15 -5.37 5.51 -4.73
CA VAL A 15 -5.08 6.28 -3.53
C VAL A 15 -5.63 7.68 -3.77
N ASN A 16 -6.60 8.08 -2.97
CA ASN A 16 -7.33 9.35 -3.12
C ASN A 16 -7.85 9.55 -4.54
N GLY A 17 -8.33 8.46 -5.15
CA GLY A 17 -8.89 8.50 -6.49
C GLY A 17 -7.88 8.42 -7.62
N VAL A 18 -6.59 8.40 -7.32
CA VAL A 18 -5.54 8.29 -8.34
C VAL A 18 -5.17 6.81 -8.52
N SER A 19 -5.32 6.29 -9.74
CA SER A 19 -4.95 4.91 -10.03
C SER A 19 -3.44 4.77 -10.07
N LEU A 20 -2.90 3.84 -9.28
CA LEU A 20 -1.47 3.57 -9.22
C LEU A 20 -1.10 2.25 -9.90
N LEU A 21 -2.04 1.56 -10.52
CA LEU A 21 -1.79 0.24 -11.12
C LEU A 21 -0.66 0.25 -12.15
N ASN A 22 -0.62 1.29 -12.98
CA ASN A 22 0.38 1.37 -14.05
C ASN A 22 1.79 1.66 -13.56
N TYR A 23 1.93 1.98 -12.30
CA TYR A 23 3.21 2.35 -11.71
C TYR A 23 3.83 1.24 -10.88
N LEU A 24 3.11 0.14 -10.69
CA LEU A 24 3.56 -0.95 -9.83
C LEU A 24 4.57 -1.84 -10.56
N ALA A 25 5.53 -2.34 -9.79
CA ALA A 25 6.41 -3.42 -10.24
C ALA A 25 5.64 -4.74 -10.25
N GLU A 26 6.21 -5.75 -10.89
CA GLU A 26 5.72 -7.11 -10.73
C GLU A 26 5.76 -7.49 -9.25
N ASP A 27 4.71 -8.13 -8.77
CA ASP A 27 4.53 -8.44 -7.34
C ASP A 27 4.63 -7.18 -6.47
N GLY A 28 4.17 -6.04 -6.98
CA GLY A 28 4.36 -4.75 -6.35
C GLY A 28 3.47 -4.48 -5.15
N ILE A 29 2.51 -5.35 -4.84
CA ILE A 29 1.65 -5.20 -3.66
C ILE A 29 1.83 -6.40 -2.76
N LYS A 30 2.35 -6.16 -1.57
CA LYS A 30 2.44 -7.19 -0.53
C LYS A 30 1.45 -6.86 0.57
N TRP A 31 0.52 -7.77 0.82
CA TRP A 31 -0.50 -7.62 1.83
C TRP A 31 -0.07 -8.31 3.12
N THR A 32 -0.25 -7.65 4.25
CA THR A 32 0.04 -8.20 5.56
C THR A 32 -1.07 -7.79 6.51
N ARG A 33 -1.62 -8.76 7.22
CA ARG A 33 -2.51 -8.49 8.34
C ARG A 33 -1.70 -8.58 9.62
N PHE A 34 -1.88 -7.63 10.51
CA PHE A 34 -1.27 -7.66 11.81
C PHE A 34 -2.30 -7.33 12.89
N ASP A 35 -2.09 -7.89 14.06
CA ASP A 35 -3.00 -7.70 15.18
C ASP A 35 -2.38 -6.73 16.17
N VAL A 36 -3.19 -5.78 16.64
CA VAL A 36 -2.81 -4.88 17.71
C VAL A 36 -3.32 -5.51 18.99
N GLU A 37 -2.40 -5.83 19.91
CA GLU A 37 -2.74 -6.51 21.15
C GLU A 37 -2.67 -5.55 22.34
N ALA A 38 -3.44 -5.89 23.38
CA ALA A 38 -3.39 -5.12 24.62
C ALA A 38 -2.06 -5.35 25.33
N PRO A 39 -1.54 -4.32 26.02
CA PRO A 39 -0.22 -4.43 26.67
C PRO A 39 -0.09 -5.51 27.72
N ASP A 40 -1.20 -5.88 28.36
CA ASP A 40 -1.22 -6.87 29.44
C ASP A 40 -1.66 -8.27 28.98
N THR A 41 -1.50 -8.55 27.70
CA THR A 41 -1.74 -9.87 27.14
C THR A 41 -0.85 -10.90 27.79
N GLY A 42 -1.43 -12.03 28.21
CA GLY A 42 -0.66 -13.08 28.86
C GLY A 42 -1.55 -14.12 29.50
N ARG A 43 -0.97 -14.89 30.43
CA ARG A 43 -1.69 -15.92 31.17
C ARG A 43 -2.23 -15.35 32.46
N THR A 44 -3.43 -15.79 32.82
CA THR A 44 -4.01 -15.49 34.11
C THR A 44 -3.56 -16.53 35.13
N LEU A 45 -3.97 -16.34 36.38
CA LEU A 45 -3.60 -17.24 37.49
C LEU A 45 -4.15 -18.66 37.31
N ASP A 46 -5.19 -18.84 36.54
CA ASP A 46 -5.76 -20.16 36.22
C ASP A 46 -4.99 -20.89 35.12
N GLY A 47 -3.93 -20.29 34.59
CA GLY A 47 -3.12 -20.88 33.53
C GLY A 47 -3.67 -20.75 32.14
N VAL A 48 -4.80 -20.10 31.96
CA VAL A 48 -5.41 -19.89 30.66
C VAL A 48 -4.78 -18.67 30.00
N MET A 49 -4.36 -18.84 28.77
CA MET A 49 -3.82 -17.71 27.98
C MET A 49 -4.97 -16.89 27.43
N HIS A 50 -4.96 -15.62 27.76
CA HIS A 50 -5.92 -14.67 27.20
C HIS A 50 -5.21 -13.80 26.16
N ARG A 51 -5.76 -13.75 24.96
CA ARG A 51 -5.24 -12.90 23.91
C ARG A 51 -6.00 -11.58 23.91
N GLY A 52 -5.28 -10.50 24.21
CA GLY A 52 -5.86 -9.16 24.27
C GLY A 52 -5.81 -8.44 22.94
N ARG A 53 -6.29 -9.07 21.85
CA ARG A 53 -6.30 -8.42 20.56
C ARG A 53 -7.30 -7.27 20.56
N VAL A 54 -6.80 -6.05 20.35
CA VAL A 54 -7.62 -4.84 20.28
C VAL A 54 -8.21 -4.67 18.89
N ALA A 55 -7.41 -4.94 17.86
CA ALA A 55 -7.81 -4.75 16.47
C ALA A 55 -6.94 -5.58 15.54
N SER A 56 -7.49 -5.88 14.37
CA SER A 56 -6.71 -6.38 13.24
C SER A 56 -6.59 -5.28 12.21
N LYS A 57 -5.38 -5.04 11.71
CA LYS A 57 -5.11 -4.02 10.73
C LYS A 57 -4.35 -4.59 9.55
N VAL A 58 -4.46 -3.92 8.42
CA VAL A 58 -3.82 -4.31 7.17
C VAL A 58 -2.69 -3.35 6.85
N ARG A 59 -1.60 -3.90 6.36
CA ARG A 59 -0.48 -3.16 5.81
C ARG A 59 -0.25 -3.62 4.38
N LEU A 60 -0.15 -2.66 3.47
CA LEU A 60 0.25 -2.92 2.10
C LEU A 60 1.66 -2.37 1.91
N ASP A 61 2.57 -3.21 1.45
CA ASP A 61 3.89 -2.77 1.03
C ASP A 61 3.88 -2.66 -0.48
N ILE A 62 4.05 -1.45 -0.97
CA ILE A 62 3.92 -1.11 -2.38
C ILE A 62 5.30 -0.91 -2.97
N SER A 63 5.57 -1.58 -4.08
CA SER A 63 6.80 -1.41 -4.84
C SER A 63 6.47 -0.95 -6.25
N CYS A 64 7.14 0.10 -6.70
CA CYS A 64 6.92 0.68 -8.01
C CYS A 64 8.03 0.27 -8.98
N ARG A 65 7.68 0.18 -10.26
CA ARG A 65 8.67 0.07 -11.33
C ARG A 65 9.44 1.38 -11.44
N PRO A 66 10.54 1.42 -12.20
CA PRO A 66 11.20 2.70 -12.45
C PRO A 66 10.23 3.70 -13.07
N LEU A 67 10.22 4.91 -12.55
CA LEU A 67 9.25 5.95 -12.89
C LEU A 67 9.96 7.18 -13.47
N LYS A 68 9.34 7.80 -14.46
CA LYS A 68 9.72 9.12 -14.92
C LYS A 68 9.35 10.16 -13.86
N SER A 69 9.92 11.33 -13.95
CA SER A 69 9.64 12.42 -13.00
C SER A 69 8.15 12.69 -12.83
N SER A 70 7.41 12.78 -13.94
CA SER A 70 5.98 13.04 -13.91
C SER A 70 5.20 11.92 -13.23
N GLU A 71 5.59 10.68 -13.46
CA GLU A 71 4.96 9.52 -12.83
C GLU A 71 5.25 9.48 -11.33
N ALA A 72 6.50 9.75 -10.95
CA ALA A 72 6.87 9.82 -9.54
C ALA A 72 6.11 10.93 -8.82
N MET A 73 5.93 12.07 -9.45
CA MET A 73 5.13 13.17 -8.90
C MET A 73 3.68 12.76 -8.67
N ALA A 74 3.10 12.00 -9.60
CA ALA A 74 1.73 11.52 -9.45
C ALA A 74 1.60 10.56 -8.26
N VAL A 75 2.51 9.61 -8.13
CA VAL A 75 2.49 8.64 -7.03
C VAL A 75 2.70 9.33 -5.69
N LEU A 76 3.76 10.12 -5.57
CA LEU A 76 4.09 10.76 -4.31
C LEU A 76 3.07 11.82 -3.93
N GLY A 77 2.48 12.50 -4.90
CA GLY A 77 1.39 13.44 -4.64
C GLY A 77 0.16 12.76 -4.10
N ALA A 78 -0.16 11.56 -4.59
CA ALA A 78 -1.31 10.81 -4.11
C ALA A 78 -1.17 10.37 -2.65
N ILE A 79 0.06 10.07 -2.20
CA ILE A 79 0.31 9.58 -0.84
C ILE A 79 0.82 10.68 0.10
N LYS A 80 0.89 11.93 -0.36
CA LYS A 80 1.41 13.05 0.43
C LYS A 80 0.56 13.40 1.65
N PRO A 81 -0.79 13.37 1.59
CA PRO A 81 -1.60 13.68 2.76
C PRO A 81 -1.32 12.76 3.93
N GLU A 82 -1.58 13.24 5.15
CA GLU A 82 -1.38 12.46 6.38
C GLU A 82 -2.16 11.15 6.34
N PHE A 83 -3.42 11.21 5.88
CA PHE A 83 -4.26 10.04 5.68
C PHE A 83 -4.79 10.04 4.26
N VAL A 84 -4.85 8.86 3.69
CA VAL A 84 -5.32 8.68 2.31
C VAL A 84 -6.39 7.59 2.25
N THR A 85 -7.30 7.73 1.30
CA THR A 85 -8.32 6.72 1.05
C THR A 85 -7.81 5.76 -0.02
N VAL A 86 -7.64 4.50 0.36
CA VAL A 86 -7.11 3.47 -0.52
C VAL A 86 -8.21 2.49 -0.89
N ARG A 87 -8.41 2.28 -2.18
CA ARG A 87 -9.31 1.26 -2.69
C ARG A 87 -8.46 0.18 -3.33
N TYR A 88 -8.66 -1.05 -2.92
CA TYR A 88 -7.86 -2.17 -3.42
C TYR A 88 -8.65 -3.47 -3.28
N ILE A 89 -8.09 -4.53 -3.83
CA ILE A 89 -8.67 -5.87 -3.68
C ILE A 89 -7.92 -6.59 -2.57
N ASP A 90 -8.64 -6.82 -1.48
CA ASP A 90 -8.10 -7.46 -0.29
C ASP A 90 -8.26 -8.97 -0.43
N PRO A 91 -7.22 -9.77 -0.16
CA PRO A 91 -7.31 -11.22 -0.28
C PRO A 91 -8.25 -11.85 0.75
N GLN A 92 -8.55 -11.14 1.84
CA GLN A 92 -9.45 -11.63 2.88
C GLN A 92 -10.89 -11.17 2.64
N ASP A 93 -11.09 -9.90 2.29
CA ASP A 93 -12.41 -9.26 2.28
C ASP A 93 -12.89 -8.86 0.87
N GLY A 94 -12.08 -9.07 -0.16
CA GLY A 94 -12.43 -8.66 -1.51
C GLY A 94 -12.20 -7.17 -1.74
N SER A 95 -13.03 -6.56 -2.59
CA SER A 95 -12.89 -5.14 -2.90
C SER A 95 -13.25 -4.29 -1.67
N VAL A 96 -12.30 -3.51 -1.19
CA VAL A 96 -12.47 -2.71 0.02
C VAL A 96 -11.94 -1.30 -0.18
N THR A 97 -12.40 -0.40 0.69
CA THR A 97 -11.90 0.97 0.80
C THR A 97 -11.50 1.21 2.25
N ARG A 98 -10.27 1.62 2.46
CA ARG A 98 -9.75 1.83 3.81
C ARG A 98 -9.00 3.15 3.88
N THR A 99 -9.01 3.76 5.06
CA THR A 99 -8.17 4.92 5.34
C THR A 99 -6.83 4.42 5.83
N MET A 100 -5.77 4.86 5.17
CA MET A 100 -4.40 4.43 5.46
C MET A 100 -3.47 5.62 5.54
N TYR A 101 -2.27 5.39 6.02
CA TYR A 101 -1.20 6.38 6.02
C TYR A 101 0.09 5.74 5.56
N SER A 102 1.01 6.56 5.06
CA SER A 102 2.31 6.12 4.60
C SER A 102 3.41 6.89 5.31
N LYS A 103 4.59 6.29 5.40
CA LYS A 103 5.75 6.90 6.05
C LYS A 103 7.04 6.33 5.47
N ASN A 104 8.14 7.09 5.65
CA ASN A 104 9.49 6.61 5.32
C ASN A 104 9.58 6.12 3.87
N ILE A 105 9.34 7.04 2.93
CA ILE A 105 9.21 6.70 1.51
C ILE A 105 10.53 7.01 0.80
N PRO A 106 11.35 6.00 0.48
CA PRO A 106 12.58 6.22 -0.27
C PRO A 106 12.35 6.13 -1.77
N THR A 107 13.18 6.83 -2.51
CA THR A 107 13.33 6.62 -3.95
C THR A 107 14.73 7.07 -4.35
N ILE A 108 15.26 6.45 -5.40
CA ILE A 108 16.63 6.70 -5.86
C ILE A 108 16.57 7.29 -7.26
N CYS A 109 17.24 8.39 -7.47
CA CYS A 109 17.38 8.96 -8.80
C CYS A 109 18.37 8.12 -9.60
N ALA A 110 17.87 7.40 -10.60
CA ALA A 110 18.69 6.53 -11.43
C ALA A 110 19.47 7.32 -12.45
N THR A 111 18.85 8.35 -13.03
CA THR A 111 19.51 9.22 -14.02
C THR A 111 18.79 10.54 -14.13
N VAL A 112 19.53 11.57 -14.49
CA VAL A 112 18.97 12.88 -14.82
C VAL A 112 19.35 13.19 -16.26
N ASN A 113 18.34 13.48 -17.07
CA ASN A 113 18.54 13.79 -18.48
C ASN A 113 18.84 15.26 -18.69
N PRO A 114 19.52 15.62 -19.80
CA PRO A 114 19.83 17.03 -20.08
C PRO A 114 18.61 17.93 -20.20
N ASP A 115 17.44 17.38 -20.55
CA ASP A 115 16.20 18.15 -20.67
C ASP A 115 15.52 18.41 -19.31
N GLY A 116 16.13 18.00 -18.21
CA GLY A 116 15.61 18.21 -16.87
C GLY A 116 14.69 17.10 -16.37
N THR A 117 14.45 16.09 -17.17
CA THR A 117 13.69 14.92 -16.70
C THR A 117 14.61 13.94 -15.96
N ALA A 118 14.02 13.15 -15.09
CA ALA A 118 14.76 12.15 -14.32
C ALA A 118 14.00 10.85 -14.29
N VAL A 119 14.72 9.77 -14.03
CA VAL A 119 14.13 8.45 -13.77
C VAL A 119 14.41 8.09 -12.32
N TRP A 120 13.34 7.72 -11.61
CA TRP A 120 13.38 7.34 -10.21
C TRP A 120 13.11 5.85 -10.08
N LYS A 121 13.92 5.16 -9.29
CA LYS A 121 13.79 3.72 -9.07
C LYS A 121 13.75 3.41 -7.58
N GLY A 122 13.32 2.20 -7.25
CA GLY A 122 13.29 1.75 -5.87
C GLY A 122 12.26 2.47 -5.02
N LEU A 123 11.27 3.10 -5.63
CA LEU A 123 10.19 3.72 -4.89
C LEU A 123 9.36 2.64 -4.23
N THR A 124 9.41 2.61 -2.91
CA THR A 124 8.61 1.68 -2.10
C THR A 124 7.98 2.47 -0.96
N PHE A 125 6.80 2.07 -0.57
CA PHE A 125 6.16 2.70 0.58
C PHE A 125 5.16 1.75 1.22
N PRO A 126 5.02 1.83 2.55
CA PRO A 126 3.95 1.12 3.23
C PRO A 126 2.66 1.93 3.17
N LEU A 127 1.53 1.26 3.10
CA LEU A 127 0.22 1.83 3.36
C LEU A 127 -0.34 1.07 4.55
N ILE A 128 -0.47 1.75 5.66
CA ILE A 128 -0.84 1.14 6.94
C ILE A 128 -2.23 1.61 7.29
N GLU A 129 -3.11 0.67 7.61
CA GLU A 129 -4.48 0.97 8.00
C GLU A 129 -4.49 1.81 9.28
N ARG A 130 -5.30 2.86 9.25
CA ARG A 130 -5.47 3.75 10.39
C ARG A 130 -6.14 3.07 11.58
#